data_ca43d7fe0b108c17be2294be7a45b0e9
#
_entry.id   ca43d7fe0b108c17be2294be7a45b0e9
#
_cell.length_a   1.000
_cell.length_b   1.000
_cell.length_c   1.000
_cell.angle_alpha   90.00
_cell.angle_beta   90.00
_cell.angle_gamma   90.00
#
_symmetry.space_group_name_H-M   'P 1'
#
loop_
_entity.id
_entity.type
_entity.pdbx_description
1 polymer ?
#
loop_
_entity_poly.entity_id
_entity_poly.type
_entity_poly.pdbx_seq_one_letter_code
_entity_poly.pdbx_strand_id
1 'polypeptide(L)'
;MINICYSGNKRIFEGLLMATMSITRSCEEPVHLYVLTMDLRDENPNFLPFSDGQIKLLDDVLKEKNKESCATKVDVTEYYRQTLHDGKNHKNGYTPYATLRLLLDMVPNMPDKMIYLDIDTMCYNSIKELWDIDITDYDCAIVKDYMGRFWIRYNYFNSGVMLMNLKRIRENGLFEKCRQMVNKKKMIMPDQSALNKYAKRKYLPFKFNEQRKIKPDTVVKHFCKGIVFFLPFGLHIYNIKQWNREKVHKSLKIFCYDDIYEKVDKFKVERPDCF
;
A
#
# COMPACT_ATOMS: atom_id res chain seq x y z
N MET A 1 17.93 5.67 6.67
CA MET A 1 16.55 6.17 6.38
C MET A 1 15.81 5.10 5.61
N ILE A 2 14.61 4.75 6.05
CA ILE A 2 13.75 3.77 5.38
C ILE A 2 12.79 4.52 4.44
N ASN A 3 12.82 4.19 3.15
CA ASN A 3 11.94 4.79 2.15
C ASN A 3 10.66 3.97 2.03
N ILE A 4 9.51 4.59 2.30
CA ILE A 4 8.20 3.94 2.24
C ILE A 4 7.30 4.71 1.27
N CYS A 5 6.53 4.00 0.47
CA CYS A 5 5.61 4.57 -0.50
C CYS A 5 4.19 4.04 -0.29
N TYR A 6 3.23 4.95 -0.27
CA TYR A 6 1.79 4.67 -0.38
C TYR A 6 1.21 5.32 -1.61
N SER A 7 0.09 4.81 -2.11
CA SER A 7 -0.65 5.44 -3.21
C SER A 7 -2.12 5.55 -2.89
N GLY A 8 -2.72 6.72 -3.17
CA GLY A 8 -4.14 6.94 -2.90
C GLY A 8 -4.63 8.36 -3.17
N ASN A 9 -5.75 8.69 -2.56
CA ASN A 9 -6.41 9.98 -2.70
C ASN A 9 -6.97 10.51 -1.37
N LYS A 10 -7.45 11.74 -1.36
CA LYS A 10 -7.99 12.44 -0.18
C LYS A 10 -8.96 11.58 0.64
N ARG A 11 -9.83 10.80 0.02
CA ARG A 11 -10.91 10.03 0.68
C ARG A 11 -10.43 8.94 1.62
N ILE A 12 -9.23 8.41 1.41
CA ILE A 12 -8.67 7.31 2.22
C ILE A 12 -7.57 7.78 3.16
N PHE A 13 -7.55 9.09 3.45
CA PHE A 13 -6.54 9.71 4.31
C PHE A 13 -6.51 9.13 5.71
N GLU A 14 -7.69 8.86 6.31
CA GLU A 14 -7.75 8.22 7.63
C GLU A 14 -6.97 6.91 7.67
N GLY A 15 -7.11 6.08 6.63
CA GLY A 15 -6.35 4.84 6.52
C GLY A 15 -4.84 5.07 6.41
N LEU A 16 -4.43 6.07 5.64
CA LEU A 16 -3.02 6.45 5.48
C LEU A 16 -2.42 6.98 6.79
N LEU A 17 -3.17 7.82 7.52
CA LEU A 17 -2.75 8.32 8.83
C LEU A 17 -2.55 7.18 9.82
N MET A 18 -3.51 6.24 9.92
CA MET A 18 -3.41 5.06 10.78
C MET A 18 -2.20 4.19 10.40
N ALA A 19 -1.98 3.95 9.11
CA ALA A 19 -0.83 3.21 8.61
C ALA A 19 0.49 3.88 9.00
N THR A 20 0.60 5.21 8.82
CA THR A 20 1.78 6.00 9.21
C THR A 20 2.00 5.94 10.73
N MET A 21 0.97 6.10 11.54
CA MET A 21 1.08 6.00 13.00
C MET A 21 1.53 4.60 13.46
N SER A 22 1.11 3.55 12.76
CA SER A 22 1.56 2.19 13.07
C SER A 22 3.06 2.00 12.81
N ILE A 23 3.61 2.68 11.80
CA ILE A 23 5.05 2.69 11.52
C ILE A 23 5.78 3.43 12.65
N THR A 24 5.36 4.64 13.00
CA THR A 24 6.02 5.43 14.07
C THR A 24 5.98 4.73 15.43
N ARG A 25 4.92 3.95 15.68
CA ARG A 25 4.79 3.16 16.92
C ARG A 25 5.83 2.03 17.01
N SER A 26 6.18 1.42 15.89
CA SER A 26 6.96 0.17 15.85
C SER A 26 8.38 0.31 15.30
N CYS A 27 8.77 1.47 14.77
CA CYS A 27 10.05 1.70 14.11
C CYS A 27 10.75 2.93 14.71
N GLU A 28 12.02 2.78 15.09
CA GLU A 28 12.85 3.87 15.63
C GLU A 28 13.65 4.59 14.54
N GLU A 29 13.91 3.94 13.42
CA GLU A 29 14.70 4.51 12.33
C GLU A 29 13.96 5.66 11.63
N PRO A 30 14.72 6.63 11.08
CA PRO A 30 14.13 7.70 10.29
C PRO A 30 13.47 7.13 9.03
N VAL A 31 12.25 7.62 8.74
CA VAL A 31 11.41 7.21 7.61
C VAL A 31 11.19 8.37 6.67
N HIS A 32 11.40 8.17 5.37
CA HIS A 32 10.92 9.05 4.33
C HIS A 32 9.66 8.44 3.68
N LEU A 33 8.53 9.09 3.90
CA LEU A 33 7.25 8.66 3.38
C LEU A 33 6.95 9.36 2.05
N TYR A 34 6.85 8.63 0.97
CA TYR A 34 6.43 9.10 -0.35
C TYR A 34 4.94 8.79 -0.54
N VAL A 35 4.14 9.81 -0.76
CA VAL A 35 2.68 9.67 -0.93
C VAL A 35 2.31 9.96 -2.38
N LEU A 36 2.16 8.90 -3.18
CA LEU A 36 1.72 9.01 -4.56
C LEU A 36 0.25 9.35 -4.63
N THR A 37 -0.07 10.39 -5.38
CA THR A 37 -1.43 10.83 -5.61
C THR A 37 -1.60 11.41 -7.00
N MET A 38 -2.84 11.59 -7.43
CA MET A 38 -3.16 12.25 -8.71
C MET A 38 -4.48 12.97 -8.64
N ASP A 39 -4.67 13.96 -9.51
CA ASP A 39 -5.89 14.72 -9.68
C ASP A 39 -6.63 14.29 -10.94
N LEU A 40 -7.78 13.66 -10.75
CA LEU A 40 -8.71 13.28 -11.82
C LEU A 40 -10.12 13.76 -11.50
N ARG A 41 -10.24 14.95 -10.88
CA ARG A 41 -11.55 15.54 -10.51
C ARG A 41 -12.40 15.89 -11.71
N ASP A 42 -11.80 16.08 -12.87
CA ASP A 42 -12.47 16.27 -14.16
C ASP A 42 -13.28 15.02 -14.59
N GLU A 43 -12.85 13.84 -14.16
CA GLU A 43 -13.55 12.59 -14.44
C GLU A 43 -14.51 12.18 -13.32
N ASN A 44 -14.08 12.39 -12.07
CA ASN A 44 -14.86 12.08 -10.89
C ASN A 44 -14.53 13.07 -9.76
N PRO A 45 -15.52 13.84 -9.26
CA PRO A 45 -15.31 14.82 -8.17
C PRO A 45 -14.66 14.24 -6.90
N ASN A 46 -14.72 12.93 -6.72
CA ASN A 46 -14.10 12.23 -5.59
C ASN A 46 -12.62 11.87 -5.83
N PHE A 47 -12.09 12.08 -7.02
CA PHE A 47 -10.70 11.75 -7.35
C PHE A 47 -9.77 12.93 -7.12
N LEU A 48 -9.79 13.45 -5.88
CA LEU A 48 -8.95 14.54 -5.41
C LEU A 48 -7.63 14.02 -4.85
N PRO A 49 -6.50 14.68 -5.14
CA PRO A 49 -5.21 14.35 -4.52
C PRO A 49 -5.26 14.58 -3.01
N PHE A 50 -4.30 14.02 -2.29
CA PHE A 50 -4.07 14.40 -0.90
C PHE A 50 -3.75 15.90 -0.80
N SER A 51 -4.35 16.58 0.19
CA SER A 51 -4.08 18.00 0.44
C SER A 51 -2.71 18.20 1.10
N ASP A 52 -2.17 19.42 1.00
CA ASP A 52 -0.90 19.76 1.66
C ASP A 52 -1.04 19.71 3.18
N GLY A 53 -2.23 20.06 3.73
CA GLY A 53 -2.55 19.90 5.14
C GLY A 53 -2.49 18.44 5.61
N GLN A 54 -3.00 17.50 4.79
CA GLN A 54 -2.90 16.07 5.05
C GLN A 54 -1.45 15.59 5.06
N ILE A 55 -0.64 16.01 4.08
CA ILE A 55 0.79 15.63 4.01
C ILE A 55 1.55 16.22 5.20
N LYS A 56 1.25 17.48 5.56
CA LYS A 56 1.86 18.10 6.74
C LYS A 56 1.53 17.34 8.02
N LEU A 57 0.30 16.88 8.21
CA LEU A 57 -0.06 16.07 9.38
C LEU A 57 0.71 14.75 9.42
N LEU A 58 0.93 14.08 8.28
CA LEU A 58 1.77 12.87 8.21
C LEU A 58 3.23 13.19 8.58
N ASP A 59 3.76 14.30 8.08
CA ASP A 59 5.11 14.77 8.38
C ASP A 59 5.29 15.06 9.89
N ASP A 60 4.33 15.74 10.49
CA ASP A 60 4.31 16.04 11.93
C ASP A 60 4.29 14.74 12.75
N VAL A 61 3.42 13.78 12.42
CA VAL A 61 3.34 12.45 13.08
C VAL A 61 4.65 11.67 12.96
N LEU A 62 5.29 11.69 11.81
CA LEU A 62 6.59 11.01 11.62
C LEU A 62 7.68 11.65 12.50
N LYS A 63 7.71 12.99 12.57
CA LYS A 63 8.68 13.77 13.34
C LYS A 63 8.48 13.69 14.86
N GLU A 64 7.29 13.35 15.34
CA GLU A 64 7.07 13.03 16.76
C GLU A 64 8.00 11.90 17.23
N LYS A 65 8.22 10.90 16.38
CA LYS A 65 9.06 9.74 16.69
C LYS A 65 10.53 9.98 16.37
N ASN A 66 10.82 10.50 15.17
CA ASN A 66 12.18 10.73 14.73
C ASN A 66 12.25 12.02 13.89
N LYS A 67 13.03 13.00 14.36
CA LYS A 67 13.15 14.34 13.76
C LYS A 67 13.69 14.35 12.32
N GLU A 68 14.42 13.31 11.93
CA GLU A 68 14.96 13.17 10.56
C GLU A 68 13.92 12.60 9.58
N SER A 69 12.78 12.13 10.10
CA SER A 69 11.70 11.59 9.25
C SER A 69 10.97 12.71 8.51
N CYS A 70 10.42 12.38 7.35
CA CYS A 70 9.64 13.34 6.55
C CYS A 70 8.59 12.65 5.67
N ALA A 71 7.60 13.44 5.22
CA ALA A 71 6.61 13.03 4.24
C ALA A 71 6.65 13.92 3.00
N THR A 72 6.60 13.34 1.81
CA THR A 72 6.62 14.03 0.52
C THR A 72 5.43 13.61 -0.32
N LYS A 73 4.64 14.60 -0.77
CA LYS A 73 3.60 14.39 -1.79
C LYS A 73 4.24 14.22 -3.15
N VAL A 74 3.86 13.17 -3.86
CA VAL A 74 4.32 12.88 -5.21
C VAL A 74 3.11 12.87 -6.15
N ASP A 75 2.91 13.96 -6.88
CA ASP A 75 1.86 14.05 -7.89
C ASP A 75 2.31 13.32 -9.17
N VAL A 76 1.53 12.33 -9.56
CA VAL A 76 1.80 11.51 -10.75
C VAL A 76 0.70 11.65 -11.81
N THR A 77 -0.10 12.72 -11.75
CA THR A 77 -1.23 12.96 -12.67
C THR A 77 -0.80 12.91 -14.13
N GLU A 78 0.23 13.64 -14.50
CA GLU A 78 0.71 13.70 -15.89
C GLU A 78 1.26 12.35 -16.36
N TYR A 79 2.04 11.65 -15.52
CA TYR A 79 2.54 10.31 -15.84
C TYR A 79 1.40 9.31 -16.04
N TYR A 80 0.35 9.39 -15.20
CA TYR A 80 -0.83 8.55 -15.34
C TYR A 80 -1.58 8.85 -16.64
N ARG A 81 -1.84 10.11 -16.95
CA ARG A 81 -2.53 10.54 -18.18
C ARG A 81 -1.80 10.10 -19.43
N GLN A 82 -0.48 10.21 -19.44
CA GLN A 82 0.35 9.81 -20.58
C GLN A 82 0.44 8.29 -20.79
N THR A 83 0.29 7.48 -19.74
CA THR A 83 0.67 6.06 -19.82
C THR A 83 -0.42 5.05 -19.48
N LEU A 84 -1.39 5.38 -18.64
CA LEU A 84 -2.38 4.42 -18.11
C LEU A 84 -3.83 4.85 -18.32
N HIS A 85 -4.09 6.12 -18.57
CA HIS A 85 -5.42 6.71 -18.66
C HIS A 85 -6.29 6.03 -19.74
N ASP A 86 -5.78 5.86 -20.95
CA ASP A 86 -6.51 5.29 -22.09
C ASP A 86 -6.49 3.75 -22.10
N GLY A 87 -5.95 3.15 -21.05
CA GLY A 87 -5.83 1.70 -20.94
C GLY A 87 -7.15 1.00 -20.61
N LYS A 88 -7.26 -0.29 -20.99
CA LYS A 88 -8.47 -1.11 -20.77
C LYS A 88 -8.87 -1.27 -19.29
N ASN A 89 -8.01 -0.90 -18.35
CA ASN A 89 -8.28 -1.00 -16.92
C ASN A 89 -8.54 0.34 -16.23
N HIS A 90 -8.53 1.47 -16.95
CA HIS A 90 -8.82 2.79 -16.38
C HIS A 90 -10.24 2.85 -15.74
N LYS A 91 -11.27 2.31 -16.41
CA LYS A 91 -12.64 2.20 -15.89
C LYS A 91 -12.97 0.80 -15.32
N ASN A 92 -11.98 0.14 -14.75
CA ASN A 92 -12.18 -1.13 -14.09
C ASN A 92 -12.80 -0.89 -12.70
N GLY A 93 -13.49 -1.88 -12.11
CA GLY A 93 -14.10 -1.77 -10.78
C GLY A 93 -13.12 -1.53 -9.62
N TYR A 94 -11.81 -1.47 -9.88
CA TYR A 94 -10.77 -0.95 -8.99
C TYR A 94 -10.54 0.54 -9.25
N THR A 95 -10.18 1.29 -8.22
CA THR A 95 -9.82 2.69 -8.38
C THR A 95 -8.52 2.80 -9.18
N PRO A 96 -8.37 3.82 -10.04
CA PRO A 96 -7.15 4.00 -10.83
C PRO A 96 -5.89 4.18 -9.95
N TYR A 97 -6.05 4.62 -8.69
CA TYR A 97 -4.96 4.78 -7.72
C TYR A 97 -4.21 3.49 -7.39
N ALA A 98 -4.82 2.32 -7.58
CA ALA A 98 -4.15 1.04 -7.36
C ALA A 98 -2.97 0.79 -8.33
N THR A 99 -2.96 1.43 -9.50
CA THR A 99 -1.91 1.26 -10.51
C THR A 99 -0.75 2.24 -10.38
N LEU A 100 -0.84 3.26 -9.50
CA LEU A 100 0.17 4.33 -9.40
C LEU A 100 1.56 3.83 -9.05
N ARG A 101 1.68 2.71 -8.33
CA ARG A 101 2.98 2.09 -8.04
C ARG A 101 3.79 1.77 -9.31
N LEU A 102 3.10 1.52 -10.43
CA LEU A 102 3.75 1.24 -11.71
C LEU A 102 4.32 2.48 -12.41
N LEU A 103 4.20 3.66 -11.79
CA LEU A 103 4.74 4.93 -12.30
C LEU A 103 6.03 5.36 -11.58
N LEU A 104 6.43 4.63 -10.52
CA LEU A 104 7.59 5.00 -9.68
C LEU A 104 8.92 5.05 -10.45
N ASP A 105 9.05 4.30 -11.53
CA ASP A 105 10.24 4.33 -12.41
C ASP A 105 10.36 5.60 -13.24
N MET A 106 9.24 6.32 -13.45
CA MET A 106 9.16 7.56 -14.23
C MET A 106 9.37 8.81 -13.38
N VAL A 107 9.15 8.72 -12.06
CA VAL A 107 9.29 9.87 -11.16
C VAL A 107 10.76 10.16 -10.91
N PRO A 108 11.24 11.39 -11.16
CA PRO A 108 12.62 11.77 -10.89
C PRO A 108 12.98 11.66 -9.40
N ASN A 109 14.25 11.38 -9.13
CA ASN A 109 14.82 11.37 -7.78
C ASN A 109 14.19 10.39 -6.78
N MET A 110 13.43 9.40 -7.26
CA MET A 110 12.97 8.32 -6.39
C MET A 110 14.15 7.41 -5.99
N PRO A 111 14.21 6.97 -4.72
CA PRO A 111 15.32 6.17 -4.21
C PRO A 111 15.42 4.81 -4.91
N ASP A 112 16.62 4.23 -4.89
CA ASP A 112 16.90 2.93 -5.54
C ASP A 112 16.24 1.74 -4.82
N LYS A 113 15.98 1.87 -3.52
CA LYS A 113 15.31 0.86 -2.69
C LYS A 113 14.13 1.49 -1.97
N MET A 114 12.99 0.81 -1.96
CA MET A 114 11.75 1.33 -1.39
C MET A 114 10.83 0.21 -0.93
N ILE A 115 10.13 0.41 0.19
CA ILE A 115 8.99 -0.42 0.58
C ILE A 115 7.72 0.23 0.02
N TYR A 116 6.95 -0.49 -0.77
CA TYR A 116 5.60 -0.11 -1.13
C TYR A 116 4.59 -0.79 -0.21
N LEU A 117 3.63 -0.03 0.28
CA LEU A 117 2.54 -0.51 1.13
C LEU A 117 1.19 -0.03 0.58
N ASP A 118 0.21 -0.92 0.51
CA ASP A 118 -1.18 -0.51 0.32
C ASP A 118 -1.68 0.22 1.59
N ILE A 119 -2.54 1.21 1.41
CA ILE A 119 -3.04 2.05 2.53
C ILE A 119 -3.78 1.22 3.58
N ASP A 120 -4.34 0.08 3.21
CA ASP A 120 -5.00 -0.85 4.14
C ASP A 120 -4.04 -1.82 4.85
N THR A 121 -2.82 -1.35 5.13
CA THR A 121 -1.82 -2.06 5.93
C THR A 121 -1.50 -1.33 7.23
N MET A 122 -1.14 -2.07 8.27
CA MET A 122 -0.64 -1.53 9.54
C MET A 122 0.55 -2.35 10.04
N CYS A 123 1.60 -1.67 10.50
CA CYS A 123 2.73 -2.33 11.14
C CYS A 123 2.35 -2.79 12.56
N TYR A 124 2.75 -4.02 12.89
CA TYR A 124 2.62 -4.59 14.22
C TYR A 124 3.99 -4.67 14.92
N ASN A 125 5.02 -5.09 14.17
CA ASN A 125 6.43 -5.01 14.56
C ASN A 125 7.20 -4.10 13.60
N SER A 126 8.50 -3.88 13.87
CA SER A 126 9.33 -2.93 13.12
C SER A 126 9.44 -3.27 11.63
N ILE A 127 9.08 -2.30 10.80
CA ILE A 127 9.22 -2.39 9.33
C ILE A 127 10.68 -2.51 8.89
N LYS A 128 11.64 -2.21 9.78
CA LYS A 128 13.06 -2.39 9.54
C LYS A 128 13.42 -3.83 9.19
N GLU A 129 12.72 -4.81 9.77
CA GLU A 129 12.92 -6.22 9.41
C GLU A 129 12.72 -6.49 7.91
N LEU A 130 11.73 -5.83 7.30
CA LEU A 130 11.50 -5.93 5.85
C LEU A 130 12.56 -5.13 5.08
N TRP A 131 12.90 -3.92 5.57
CA TRP A 131 13.88 -3.06 4.93
C TRP A 131 15.27 -3.69 4.81
N ASP A 132 15.72 -4.42 5.82
CA ASP A 132 17.07 -5.00 5.89
C ASP A 132 17.24 -6.23 4.95
N ILE A 133 16.16 -6.73 4.37
CA ILE A 133 16.26 -7.87 3.46
C ILE A 133 17.05 -7.47 2.20
N ASP A 134 18.04 -8.29 1.85
CA ASP A 134 18.79 -8.15 0.60
C ASP A 134 17.94 -8.59 -0.59
N ILE A 135 17.81 -7.69 -1.58
CA ILE A 135 17.11 -7.88 -2.84
C ILE A 135 17.96 -7.51 -4.05
N THR A 136 19.28 -7.50 -3.92
CA THR A 136 20.21 -7.09 -4.99
C THR A 136 19.93 -7.81 -6.31
N ASP A 137 19.66 -9.10 -6.26
CA ASP A 137 19.40 -9.94 -7.44
C ASP A 137 17.94 -10.00 -7.88
N TYR A 138 17.03 -9.30 -7.19
CA TYR A 138 15.59 -9.37 -7.41
C TYR A 138 15.01 -7.99 -7.70
N ASP A 139 13.92 -7.96 -8.47
CA ASP A 139 13.15 -6.73 -8.69
C ASP A 139 12.36 -6.36 -7.42
N CYS A 140 11.89 -7.38 -6.71
CA CYS A 140 11.19 -7.19 -5.44
C CYS A 140 11.23 -8.42 -4.53
N ALA A 141 11.04 -8.18 -3.22
CA ALA A 141 10.67 -9.22 -2.27
C ALA A 141 9.20 -9.06 -1.87
N ILE A 142 8.48 -10.18 -1.83
CA ILE A 142 7.02 -10.23 -1.73
C ILE A 142 6.55 -11.45 -0.95
N VAL A 143 5.27 -11.42 -0.57
CA VAL A 143 4.59 -12.55 0.09
C VAL A 143 3.51 -13.13 -0.84
N LYS A 144 3.33 -14.44 -0.80
CA LYS A 144 2.26 -15.10 -1.55
C LYS A 144 0.89 -14.53 -1.17
N ASP A 145 0.03 -14.36 -2.18
CA ASP A 145 -1.36 -14.02 -1.93
C ASP A 145 -2.08 -15.23 -1.30
N TYR A 146 -2.71 -15.01 -0.14
CA TYR A 146 -3.33 -16.10 0.60
C TYR A 146 -4.44 -16.79 -0.20
N MET A 147 -5.21 -16.01 -0.96
CA MET A 147 -6.29 -16.51 -1.81
C MET A 147 -5.79 -16.91 -3.19
N GLY A 148 -5.01 -16.03 -3.81
CA GLY A 148 -4.54 -16.19 -5.18
C GLY A 148 -3.70 -17.45 -5.38
N ARG A 149 -2.99 -17.91 -4.35
CA ARG A 149 -2.22 -19.18 -4.42
C ARG A 149 -3.09 -20.41 -4.62
N PHE A 150 -4.33 -20.41 -4.21
CA PHE A 150 -5.27 -21.50 -4.40
C PHE A 150 -6.11 -21.37 -5.66
N TRP A 151 -6.53 -20.13 -5.99
CA TRP A 151 -7.52 -19.88 -7.04
C TRP A 151 -6.92 -19.47 -8.39
N ILE A 152 -5.67 -18.92 -8.39
CA ILE A 152 -5.00 -18.45 -9.60
C ILE A 152 -3.79 -19.32 -9.92
N ARG A 153 -2.80 -19.35 -9.01
CA ARG A 153 -1.56 -20.11 -9.18
C ARG A 153 -0.82 -20.19 -7.84
N TYR A 154 -0.24 -21.36 -7.51
CA TYR A 154 0.46 -21.61 -6.24
C TYR A 154 1.50 -20.55 -5.85
N ASN A 155 2.19 -19.97 -6.82
CA ASN A 155 3.20 -18.94 -6.65
C ASN A 155 2.69 -17.52 -6.94
N TYR A 156 1.35 -17.31 -6.93
CA TYR A 156 0.75 -15.99 -7.06
C TYR A 156 1.01 -15.18 -5.80
N PHE A 157 1.48 -13.93 -5.96
CA PHE A 157 1.79 -13.06 -4.83
C PHE A 157 0.84 -11.87 -4.71
N ASN A 158 0.74 -11.36 -3.50
CA ASN A 158 0.01 -10.14 -3.18
C ASN A 158 0.93 -8.93 -3.32
N SER A 159 0.49 -7.90 -4.04
CA SER A 159 1.27 -6.69 -4.30
C SER A 159 1.09 -5.57 -3.26
N GLY A 160 0.30 -5.80 -2.23
CA GLY A 160 0.02 -4.76 -1.22
C GLY A 160 1.15 -4.50 -0.23
N VAL A 161 2.15 -5.39 -0.16
CA VAL A 161 3.41 -5.17 0.57
C VAL A 161 4.56 -5.68 -0.31
N MET A 162 5.45 -4.78 -0.71
CA MET A 162 6.57 -5.09 -1.58
C MET A 162 7.83 -4.34 -1.12
N LEU A 163 8.94 -5.04 -0.94
CA LEU A 163 10.25 -4.39 -0.90
C LEU A 163 10.78 -4.35 -2.35
N MET A 164 11.02 -3.17 -2.90
CA MET A 164 11.34 -2.96 -4.31
C MET A 164 12.78 -2.49 -4.51
N ASN A 165 13.46 -3.06 -5.50
CA ASN A 165 14.72 -2.58 -6.07
C ASN A 165 14.40 -1.71 -7.29
N LEU A 166 14.12 -0.42 -7.06
CA LEU A 166 13.75 0.50 -8.14
C LEU A 166 14.87 0.74 -9.14
N LYS A 167 16.13 0.67 -8.71
CA LYS A 167 17.28 0.71 -9.63
C LYS A 167 17.15 -0.38 -10.70
N ARG A 168 17.02 -1.63 -10.24
CA ARG A 168 16.88 -2.79 -11.13
C ARG A 168 15.60 -2.73 -11.97
N ILE A 169 14.49 -2.27 -11.39
CA ILE A 169 13.21 -2.10 -12.09
C ILE A 169 13.34 -1.10 -13.25
N ARG A 170 14.08 0.01 -13.06
CA ARG A 170 14.39 0.97 -14.11
C ARG A 170 15.28 0.35 -15.20
N GLU A 171 16.35 -0.32 -14.80
CA GLU A 171 17.34 -0.92 -15.73
C GLU A 171 16.70 -1.97 -16.65
N ASN A 172 15.77 -2.77 -16.16
CA ASN A 172 15.16 -3.87 -16.93
C ASN A 172 13.80 -3.53 -17.55
N GLY A 173 13.27 -2.31 -17.31
CA GLY A 173 12.00 -1.84 -17.85
C GLY A 173 10.79 -2.62 -17.32
N LEU A 174 10.85 -3.15 -16.10
CA LEU A 174 9.77 -3.98 -15.54
C LEU A 174 8.42 -3.25 -15.51
N PHE A 175 8.41 -2.02 -14.98
CA PHE A 175 7.14 -1.28 -14.84
C PHE A 175 6.58 -0.85 -16.20
N GLU A 176 7.41 -0.55 -17.17
CA GLU A 176 6.96 -0.31 -18.54
C GLU A 176 6.25 -1.54 -19.13
N LYS A 177 6.85 -2.74 -19.01
CA LYS A 177 6.20 -4.01 -19.42
C LYS A 177 4.88 -4.23 -18.71
N CYS A 178 4.81 -3.89 -17.41
CA CYS A 178 3.57 -3.97 -16.63
C CYS A 178 2.52 -3.00 -17.16
N ARG A 179 2.85 -1.71 -17.38
CA ARG A 179 1.93 -0.71 -17.95
C ARG A 179 1.41 -1.13 -19.33
N GLN A 180 2.28 -1.63 -20.21
CA GLN A 180 1.86 -2.14 -21.51
C GLN A 180 0.83 -3.28 -21.41
N MET A 181 1.02 -4.21 -20.45
CA MET A 181 0.06 -5.28 -20.21
C MET A 181 -1.25 -4.77 -19.62
N VAL A 182 -1.19 -3.85 -18.66
CA VAL A 182 -2.37 -3.21 -18.03
C VAL A 182 -3.20 -2.47 -19.08
N ASN A 183 -2.58 -1.79 -20.02
CA ASN A 183 -3.29 -1.08 -21.09
C ASN A 183 -3.96 -2.01 -22.10
N LYS A 184 -3.33 -3.14 -22.44
CA LYS A 184 -3.79 -4.05 -23.49
C LYS A 184 -4.81 -5.09 -23.03
N LYS A 185 -4.81 -5.47 -21.74
CA LYS A 185 -5.63 -6.56 -21.21
C LYS A 185 -6.52 -6.10 -20.06
N LYS A 186 -7.83 -6.37 -20.17
CA LYS A 186 -8.74 -6.21 -19.03
C LYS A 186 -8.45 -7.28 -17.98
N MET A 187 -8.23 -6.88 -16.73
CA MET A 187 -7.83 -7.77 -15.63
C MET A 187 -8.53 -7.38 -14.33
N ILE A 188 -8.79 -8.35 -13.45
CA ILE A 188 -9.43 -8.10 -12.15
C ILE A 188 -8.49 -7.34 -11.22
N MET A 189 -7.21 -7.71 -11.18
CA MET A 189 -6.15 -7.06 -10.40
C MET A 189 -5.01 -6.70 -11.35
N PRO A 190 -5.10 -5.53 -12.05
CA PRO A 190 -4.25 -5.24 -13.20
C PRO A 190 -2.76 -5.18 -12.85
N ASP A 191 -2.40 -4.36 -11.86
CA ASP A 191 -1.03 -4.17 -11.38
C ASP A 191 -0.44 -5.46 -10.78
N GLN A 192 -1.18 -6.10 -9.89
CA GLN A 192 -0.76 -7.35 -9.26
C GLN A 192 -0.55 -8.47 -10.29
N SER A 193 -1.46 -8.59 -11.27
CA SER A 193 -1.34 -9.63 -12.31
C SER A 193 -0.16 -9.38 -13.24
N ALA A 194 0.11 -8.11 -13.61
CA ALA A 194 1.25 -7.75 -14.44
C ALA A 194 2.59 -8.00 -13.72
N LEU A 195 2.70 -7.59 -12.46
CA LEU A 195 3.87 -7.86 -11.61
C LEU A 195 4.08 -9.37 -11.43
N ASN A 196 3.00 -10.11 -11.17
CA ASN A 196 3.07 -11.58 -11.07
C ASN A 196 3.59 -12.26 -12.34
N LYS A 197 3.41 -11.64 -13.50
CA LYS A 197 3.89 -12.17 -14.76
C LYS A 197 5.37 -11.88 -15.00
N TYR A 198 5.82 -10.66 -14.72
CA TYR A 198 7.11 -10.19 -15.22
C TYR A 198 8.21 -10.05 -14.16
N ALA A 199 7.87 -9.82 -12.87
CA ALA A 199 8.87 -9.55 -11.85
C ALA A 199 9.72 -10.77 -11.48
N LYS A 200 11.04 -10.59 -11.40
CA LYS A 200 11.96 -11.51 -10.70
C LYS A 200 11.86 -11.23 -9.21
N ARG A 201 11.35 -12.19 -8.44
CA ARG A 201 10.89 -11.99 -7.05
C ARG A 201 11.56 -12.93 -6.05
N LYS A 202 11.79 -12.41 -4.85
CA LYS A 202 12.16 -13.17 -3.65
C LYS A 202 10.92 -13.39 -2.81
N TYR A 203 10.59 -14.64 -2.46
CA TYR A 203 9.47 -14.93 -1.59
C TYR A 203 9.83 -14.79 -0.13
N LEU A 204 8.97 -14.12 0.62
CA LEU A 204 9.10 -13.89 2.05
C LEU A 204 8.05 -14.66 2.85
N PRO A 205 8.31 -14.89 4.15
CA PRO A 205 7.32 -15.40 5.09
C PRO A 205 6.08 -14.50 5.21
N PHE A 206 4.93 -15.10 5.56
CA PHE A 206 3.66 -14.38 5.70
C PHE A 206 3.69 -13.24 6.71
N LYS A 207 4.59 -13.26 7.70
CA LYS A 207 4.72 -12.19 8.69
C LYS A 207 4.91 -10.79 8.08
N PHE A 208 5.50 -10.69 6.88
CA PHE A 208 5.72 -9.43 6.17
C PHE A 208 4.50 -8.92 5.39
N ASN A 209 3.48 -9.74 5.21
CA ASN A 209 2.19 -9.38 4.64
C ASN A 209 1.13 -10.33 5.18
N GLU A 210 0.79 -10.19 6.48
CA GLU A 210 -0.14 -11.06 7.16
C GLU A 210 -1.58 -10.70 6.78
N GLN A 211 -2.16 -11.53 5.92
CA GLN A 211 -3.49 -11.31 5.36
C GLN A 211 -4.60 -11.91 6.24
N ARG A 212 -4.25 -12.67 7.27
CA ARG A 212 -5.21 -13.36 8.16
C ARG A 212 -5.13 -12.82 9.60
N LYS A 213 -4.69 -13.64 10.53
CA LYS A 213 -4.61 -13.31 11.96
C LYS A 213 -3.23 -12.77 12.31
N ILE A 214 -3.19 -11.71 13.08
CA ILE A 214 -1.95 -11.20 13.68
C ILE A 214 -1.35 -12.28 14.57
N LYS A 215 -0.02 -12.45 14.47
CA LYS A 215 0.80 -13.33 15.29
C LYS A 215 1.88 -12.50 15.98
N PRO A 216 2.54 -13.01 17.01
CA PRO A 216 3.59 -12.26 17.71
C PRO A 216 4.73 -11.79 16.80
N ASP A 217 5.06 -12.54 15.76
CA ASP A 217 6.10 -12.25 14.77
C ASP A 217 5.60 -11.45 13.55
N THR A 218 4.32 -11.08 13.47
CA THR A 218 3.78 -10.28 12.36
C THR A 218 4.49 -8.94 12.28
N VAL A 219 5.01 -8.58 11.10
CA VAL A 219 5.60 -7.27 10.83
C VAL A 219 4.53 -6.35 10.26
N VAL A 220 3.86 -6.75 9.18
CA VAL A 220 2.80 -5.97 8.54
C VAL A 220 1.50 -6.76 8.49
N LYS A 221 0.44 -6.24 9.09
CA LYS A 221 -0.93 -6.71 8.93
C LYS A 221 -1.56 -5.99 7.74
N HIS A 222 -2.11 -6.77 6.80
CA HIS A 222 -2.81 -6.26 5.63
C HIS A 222 -4.32 -6.56 5.77
N PHE A 223 -5.14 -5.52 5.74
CA PHE A 223 -6.60 -5.58 5.83
C PHE A 223 -7.24 -5.76 4.44
N CYS A 224 -6.63 -6.61 3.60
CA CYS A 224 -7.17 -6.95 2.29
C CYS A 224 -8.46 -7.77 2.39
N LYS A 225 -9.13 -7.95 1.25
CA LYS A 225 -10.29 -8.85 1.17
C LYS A 225 -9.89 -10.26 1.61
N GLY A 226 -10.72 -10.86 2.45
CA GLY A 226 -10.54 -12.21 2.93
C GLY A 226 -11.77 -13.07 2.68
N ILE A 227 -11.59 -14.39 2.79
CA ILE A 227 -12.68 -15.35 2.72
C ILE A 227 -12.71 -16.16 4.01
N VAL A 228 -13.91 -16.32 4.55
CA VAL A 228 -14.20 -17.26 5.63
C VAL A 228 -15.14 -18.33 5.08
N PHE A 229 -14.81 -19.58 5.39
CA PHE A 229 -15.67 -20.70 5.06
C PHE A 229 -16.56 -21.00 6.27
N PHE A 230 -17.88 -20.86 6.11
CA PHE A 230 -18.88 -21.19 7.13
C PHE A 230 -19.67 -22.40 6.70
N LEU A 231 -19.50 -23.54 7.36
CA LEU A 231 -20.40 -24.68 7.22
C LEU A 231 -21.70 -24.39 8.03
N PRO A 232 -22.90 -24.63 7.42
CA PRO A 232 -23.22 -25.13 6.09
C PRO A 232 -23.39 -24.01 5.02
N PHE A 233 -23.13 -22.75 5.34
CA PHE A 233 -23.55 -21.57 4.54
C PHE A 233 -22.56 -21.16 3.43
N GLY A 234 -21.46 -21.89 3.22
CA GLY A 234 -20.54 -21.67 2.10
C GLY A 234 -19.49 -20.58 2.33
N LEU A 235 -19.00 -20.00 1.24
CA LEU A 235 -17.94 -18.99 1.21
C LEU A 235 -18.50 -17.59 1.51
N HIS A 236 -17.99 -16.94 2.53
CA HIS A 236 -18.28 -15.54 2.84
C HIS A 236 -17.04 -14.67 2.58
N ILE A 237 -17.18 -13.70 1.66
CA ILE A 237 -16.12 -12.71 1.37
C ILE A 237 -16.32 -11.52 2.28
N TYR A 238 -15.30 -11.16 3.06
CA TYR A 238 -15.30 -9.95 3.84
C TYR A 238 -14.27 -8.94 3.29
N ASN A 239 -14.60 -7.65 3.43
CA ASN A 239 -13.72 -6.54 3.07
C ASN A 239 -13.75 -5.51 4.22
N ILE A 240 -12.96 -5.79 5.26
CA ILE A 240 -12.90 -4.96 6.47
C ILE A 240 -11.59 -4.19 6.44
N LYS A 241 -11.69 -2.87 6.36
CA LYS A 241 -10.52 -1.97 6.39
C LYS A 241 -10.24 -1.50 7.82
N GLN A 242 -8.97 -1.18 8.11
CA GLN A 242 -8.55 -0.75 9.46
C GLN A 242 -9.30 0.47 9.97
N TRP A 243 -9.73 1.40 9.13
CA TRP A 243 -10.52 2.58 9.56
C TRP A 243 -11.97 2.25 9.97
N ASN A 244 -12.42 1.02 9.82
CA ASN A 244 -13.72 0.59 10.34
C ASN A 244 -13.54 -0.12 11.70
N ARG A 245 -13.28 0.67 12.76
CA ARG A 245 -12.99 0.20 14.14
C ARG A 245 -14.00 -0.85 14.60
N GLU A 246 -15.30 -0.56 14.45
CA GLU A 246 -16.35 -1.47 14.92
C GLU A 246 -16.24 -2.86 14.28
N LYS A 247 -16.08 -2.92 12.94
CA LYS A 247 -15.97 -4.19 12.23
C LYS A 247 -14.63 -4.88 12.52
N VAL A 248 -13.55 -4.13 12.71
CA VAL A 248 -12.23 -4.68 13.09
C VAL A 248 -12.34 -5.37 14.45
N HIS A 249 -12.96 -4.74 15.46
CA HIS A 249 -13.18 -5.34 16.76
C HIS A 249 -14.17 -6.51 16.70
N LYS A 250 -15.34 -6.30 16.11
CA LYS A 250 -16.43 -7.29 16.13
C LYS A 250 -16.10 -8.54 15.32
N SER A 251 -15.55 -8.36 14.10
CA SER A 251 -15.37 -9.46 13.16
C SER A 251 -13.96 -10.04 13.15
N LEU A 252 -12.93 -9.19 13.25
CA LEU A 252 -11.54 -9.63 13.22
C LEU A 252 -10.95 -9.88 14.60
N LYS A 253 -11.58 -9.38 15.67
CA LYS A 253 -11.11 -9.48 17.07
C LYS A 253 -9.70 -8.89 17.25
N ILE A 254 -9.42 -7.78 16.57
CA ILE A 254 -8.14 -7.04 16.62
C ILE A 254 -8.36 -5.79 17.48
N PHE A 255 -7.63 -5.68 18.59
CA PHE A 255 -7.69 -4.58 19.55
C PHE A 255 -6.34 -3.88 19.75
N CYS A 256 -5.27 -4.46 19.22
CA CYS A 256 -3.89 -4.00 19.42
C CYS A 256 -3.57 -2.63 18.78
N TYR A 257 -4.52 -1.99 18.11
CA TYR A 257 -4.39 -0.67 17.49
C TYR A 257 -5.34 0.38 18.13
N ASP A 258 -5.90 0.11 19.32
CA ASP A 258 -6.86 1.02 19.97
C ASP A 258 -6.24 2.38 20.31
N ASP A 259 -4.96 2.41 20.68
CA ASP A 259 -4.17 3.62 20.88
C ASP A 259 -4.10 4.49 19.60
N ILE A 260 -4.04 3.87 18.44
CA ILE A 260 -4.04 4.57 17.13
C ILE A 260 -5.43 5.15 16.83
N TYR A 261 -6.51 4.40 17.10
CA TYR A 261 -7.88 4.91 16.93
C TYR A 261 -8.12 6.13 17.79
N GLU A 262 -7.72 6.11 19.06
CA GLU A 262 -7.88 7.23 20.01
C GLU A 262 -7.14 8.49 19.52
N LYS A 263 -5.91 8.32 19.02
CA LYS A 263 -5.15 9.44 18.45
C LYS A 263 -5.80 9.99 17.16
N VAL A 264 -6.33 9.13 16.29
CA VAL A 264 -7.03 9.56 15.07
C VAL A 264 -8.29 10.34 15.43
N ASP A 265 -9.07 9.88 16.42
CA ASP A 265 -10.26 10.58 16.90
C ASP A 265 -9.92 11.97 17.44
N LYS A 266 -8.78 12.10 18.14
CA LYS A 266 -8.26 13.40 18.59
C LYS A 266 -7.89 14.30 17.40
N PHE A 267 -7.18 13.80 16.41
CA PHE A 267 -6.82 14.58 15.20
C PHE A 267 -8.06 15.02 14.41
N LYS A 268 -9.14 14.24 14.36
CA LYS A 268 -10.41 14.65 13.73
C LYS A 268 -11.03 15.88 14.39
N VAL A 269 -10.80 16.05 15.69
CA VAL A 269 -11.26 17.23 16.44
C VAL A 269 -10.32 18.42 16.26
N GLU A 270 -9.00 18.18 16.33
CA GLU A 270 -7.98 19.24 16.27
C GLU A 270 -7.70 19.73 14.84
N ARG A 271 -7.85 18.87 13.84
CA ARG A 271 -7.53 19.13 12.43
C ARG A 271 -8.65 18.66 11.50
N PRO A 272 -9.89 19.18 11.66
CA PRO A 272 -11.04 18.77 10.86
C PRO A 272 -10.85 19.05 9.36
N ASP A 273 -9.97 19.99 8.99
CA ASP A 273 -9.57 20.34 7.62
C ASP A 273 -8.87 19.20 6.86
N CYS A 274 -8.33 18.22 7.60
CA CYS A 274 -7.63 17.05 7.04
C CYS A 274 -8.55 15.85 6.74
N PHE A 275 -9.79 15.83 7.24
CA PHE A 275 -10.70 14.65 7.16
C PHE A 275 -11.94 14.86 6.28
#